data_cc8c2f90438b6d889e74ae737e2cc99c
#
_entry.id   cc8c2f90438b6d889e74ae737e2cc99c
#
_cell.length_a   1.000
_cell.length_b   1.000
_cell.length_c   1.000
_cell.angle_alpha   90.00
_cell.angle_beta   90.00
_cell.angle_gamma   90.00
#
_symmetry.space_group_name_H-M   'P 1'
#
loop_
_entity.id
_entity.type
_entity.pdbx_description
1 polymer ?
#
loop_
_entity_poly.entity_id
_entity_poly.type
_entity_poly.pdbx_seq_one_letter_code
_entity_poly.pdbx_strand_id
1 'polypeptide(L)'
;SPSGFWLGARGPAIRTLTLAELKAYDVGRVNPSTSYGKQWPMQLARDGERIPTLAEVFGFVRARGSSVRFNLETKITPTSGDSVVDPETFVKVAVAEIRAAGVADRTTLQSFDWRTVVLSKRIAPEIVTACLTAEFPNFDTVKPDGSGRSPWQAGRDPARHGNSLPRLVKAAGCDQWSANAGS
;
A
#
# COMPACT_ATOMS: atom_id res chain seq x y z
N SER A 1 5.11 16.71 13.70
CA SER A 1 6.18 15.96 14.41
C SER A 1 5.87 15.89 15.90
N PRO A 2 6.55 15.04 16.69
CA PRO A 2 6.41 14.99 18.15
C PRO A 2 6.70 16.33 18.87
N SER A 3 7.52 17.18 18.26
CA SER A 3 7.83 18.53 18.74
C SER A 3 6.78 19.59 18.43
N GLY A 4 5.66 19.23 17.77
CA GLY A 4 4.59 20.15 17.38
C GLY A 4 4.88 20.99 16.12
N PHE A 5 6.04 20.82 15.49
CA PHE A 5 6.38 21.53 14.25
C PHE A 5 6.12 20.67 13.02
N TRP A 6 5.91 21.31 11.89
CA TRP A 6 5.86 20.62 10.59
C TRP A 6 7.19 19.94 10.28
N LEU A 7 7.13 18.77 9.66
CA LEU A 7 8.33 18.18 9.10
C LEU A 7 8.76 19.00 7.89
N GLY A 8 9.98 19.52 7.92
CA GLY A 8 10.52 20.36 6.83
C GLY A 8 11.04 19.55 5.63
N ALA A 9 11.24 18.25 5.81
CA ALA A 9 11.74 17.31 4.81
C ALA A 9 11.15 15.92 5.06
N ARG A 10 11.69 14.89 4.40
CA ARG A 10 11.34 13.49 4.70
C ARG A 10 11.64 13.21 6.18
N GLY A 11 10.65 12.69 6.88
CA GLY A 11 10.83 12.17 8.23
C GLY A 11 11.64 10.85 8.24
N PRO A 12 11.89 10.28 9.42
CA PRO A 12 12.51 8.97 9.56
C PRO A 12 11.65 7.90 8.86
N ALA A 13 12.27 6.83 8.38
CA ALA A 13 11.54 5.72 7.83
C ALA A 13 10.66 5.08 8.94
N ILE A 14 9.40 4.78 8.64
CA ILE A 14 8.45 4.19 9.61
C ILE A 14 9.05 2.94 10.27
N ARG A 15 9.73 2.12 9.49
CA ARG A 15 10.41 0.91 9.96
C ARG A 15 11.43 1.13 11.08
N THR A 16 12.04 2.31 11.14
CA THR A 16 13.08 2.63 12.15
C THR A 16 12.52 3.15 13.46
N LEU A 17 11.19 3.33 13.53
CA LEU A 17 10.49 3.84 14.70
C LEU A 17 9.79 2.70 15.45
N THR A 18 9.80 2.79 16.77
CA THR A 18 8.90 2.01 17.61
C THR A 18 7.45 2.49 17.41
N LEU A 19 6.48 1.66 17.78
CA LEU A 19 5.07 2.06 17.73
C LEU A 19 4.80 3.30 18.60
N ALA A 20 5.44 3.41 19.76
CA ALA A 20 5.29 4.56 20.65
C ALA A 20 5.80 5.85 19.98
N GLU A 21 6.96 5.81 19.35
CA GLU A 21 7.51 6.94 18.61
C GLU A 21 6.62 7.31 17.42
N LEU A 22 6.09 6.32 16.68
CA LEU A 22 5.19 6.56 15.56
C LEU A 22 3.88 7.21 16.03
N LYS A 23 3.33 6.76 17.16
CA LYS A 23 2.13 7.32 17.79
C LYS A 23 2.33 8.75 18.33
N ALA A 24 3.56 9.22 18.48
CA ALA A 24 3.85 10.60 18.88
C ALA A 24 3.63 11.61 17.74
N TYR A 25 3.52 11.16 16.47
CA TYR A 25 3.22 12.05 15.34
C TYR A 25 1.74 12.38 15.28
N ASP A 26 1.44 13.69 15.14
CA ASP A 26 0.10 14.18 14.86
C ASP A 26 -0.13 14.16 13.34
N VAL A 27 -1.18 13.48 12.90
CA VAL A 27 -1.57 13.35 11.49
C VAL A 27 -2.92 13.99 11.17
N GLY A 28 -3.51 14.68 12.14
CA GLY A 28 -4.84 15.27 12.02
C GLY A 28 -4.90 16.59 11.25
N ARG A 29 -3.75 17.13 10.84
CA ARG A 29 -3.68 18.40 10.09
C ARG A 29 -2.67 18.31 8.96
N VAL A 30 -3.10 18.67 7.74
CA VAL A 30 -2.19 18.87 6.61
C VAL A 30 -1.54 20.24 6.69
N ASN A 31 -0.25 20.35 6.29
CA ASN A 31 0.42 21.64 6.23
C ASN A 31 -0.10 22.46 5.03
N PRO A 32 -0.85 23.54 5.24
CA PRO A 32 -1.48 24.30 4.16
C PRO A 32 -0.49 25.07 3.29
N SER A 33 0.76 25.24 3.75
CA SER A 33 1.79 25.96 2.97
C SER A 33 2.44 25.08 1.89
N THR A 34 2.28 23.75 1.96
CA THR A 34 2.84 22.82 0.97
C THR A 34 1.98 22.73 -0.27
N SER A 35 2.58 22.30 -1.41
CA SER A 35 1.83 22.01 -2.63
C SER A 35 0.75 20.92 -2.42
N TYR A 36 1.04 19.94 -1.57
CA TYR A 36 0.07 18.92 -1.19
C TYR A 36 -1.08 19.51 -0.35
N GLY A 37 -0.77 20.31 0.67
CA GLY A 37 -1.79 20.93 1.52
C GLY A 37 -2.73 21.86 0.78
N LYS A 38 -2.22 22.58 -0.23
CA LYS A 38 -3.02 23.45 -1.09
C LYS A 38 -4.07 22.70 -1.94
N GLN A 39 -3.90 21.40 -2.15
CA GLN A 39 -4.90 20.56 -2.84
C GLN A 39 -6.10 20.22 -1.94
N TRP A 40 -5.98 20.45 -0.63
CA TRP A 40 -7.01 20.09 0.36
C TRP A 40 -7.45 21.30 1.20
N PRO A 41 -7.90 22.39 0.57
CA PRO A 41 -8.23 23.64 1.30
C PRO A 41 -9.40 23.49 2.28
N MET A 42 -10.23 22.46 2.09
CA MET A 42 -11.40 22.19 2.93
C MET A 42 -11.13 21.17 4.04
N GLN A 43 -9.89 20.74 4.24
CA GLN A 43 -9.58 19.82 5.33
C GLN A 43 -9.86 20.47 6.69
N LEU A 44 -10.74 19.84 7.46
CA LEU A 44 -10.96 20.21 8.85
C LEU A 44 -9.85 19.63 9.72
N ALA A 45 -9.10 20.51 10.38
CA ALA A 45 -8.03 20.08 11.28
C ALA A 45 -8.60 19.33 12.49
N ARG A 46 -7.94 18.22 12.84
CA ARG A 46 -8.22 17.38 14.02
C ARG A 46 -6.92 17.15 14.76
N ASP A 47 -6.43 18.19 15.43
CA ASP A 47 -5.17 18.12 16.17
C ASP A 47 -5.25 17.05 17.26
N GLY A 48 -4.15 16.33 17.45
CA GLY A 48 -4.09 15.21 18.36
C GLY A 48 -4.36 13.84 17.75
N GLU A 49 -4.81 13.76 16.49
CA GLU A 49 -5.00 12.47 15.81
C GLU A 49 -3.66 11.74 15.59
N ARG A 50 -3.67 10.46 15.85
CA ARG A 50 -2.47 9.62 15.78
C ARG A 50 -2.58 8.61 14.64
N ILE A 51 -1.43 8.18 14.12
CA ILE A 51 -1.40 7.12 13.10
C ILE A 51 -2.01 5.86 13.71
N PRO A 52 -3.13 5.34 13.16
CA PRO A 52 -3.74 4.13 13.69
C PRO A 52 -2.94 2.88 13.28
N THR A 53 -2.99 1.86 14.11
CA THR A 53 -2.62 0.51 13.69
C THR A 53 -3.74 -0.10 12.83
N LEU A 54 -3.41 -1.14 12.06
CA LEU A 54 -4.41 -1.85 11.26
C LEU A 54 -5.49 -2.48 12.17
N ALA A 55 -5.11 -3.04 13.31
CA ALA A 55 -6.04 -3.57 14.30
C ALA A 55 -7.02 -2.50 14.84
N GLU A 56 -6.53 -1.28 15.10
CA GLU A 56 -7.40 -0.16 15.54
C GLU A 56 -8.40 0.22 14.44
N VAL A 57 -7.99 0.23 13.15
CA VAL A 57 -8.89 0.51 12.03
C VAL A 57 -9.98 -0.56 11.94
N PHE A 58 -9.62 -1.85 12.01
CA PHE A 58 -10.59 -2.94 12.01
C PHE A 58 -11.54 -2.89 13.20
N GLY A 59 -11.00 -2.61 14.40
CA GLY A 59 -11.78 -2.44 15.61
C GLY A 59 -12.79 -1.29 15.52
N PHE A 60 -12.37 -0.17 14.98
CA PHE A 60 -13.22 1.01 14.76
C PHE A 60 -14.41 0.71 13.83
N VAL A 61 -14.18 0.01 12.72
CA VAL A 61 -15.24 -0.37 11.77
C VAL A 61 -16.20 -1.36 12.41
N ARG A 62 -15.67 -2.36 13.12
CA ARG A 62 -16.47 -3.38 13.82
C ARG A 62 -17.35 -2.76 14.91
N ALA A 63 -16.81 -1.83 15.70
CA ALA A 63 -17.56 -1.16 16.77
C ALA A 63 -18.78 -0.37 16.26
N ARG A 64 -18.79 -0.03 14.97
CA ARG A 64 -19.90 0.65 14.29
C ARG A 64 -20.88 -0.30 13.58
N GLY A 65 -20.70 -1.60 13.71
CA GLY A 65 -21.51 -2.59 13.00
C GLY A 65 -21.43 -2.47 11.47
N SER A 66 -20.36 -1.84 10.95
CA SER A 66 -20.25 -1.54 9.53
C SER A 66 -19.80 -2.76 8.71
N SER A 67 -20.46 -2.96 7.57
CA SER A 67 -20.15 -4.01 6.60
C SER A 67 -19.21 -3.56 5.46
N VAL A 68 -18.56 -2.39 5.57
CA VAL A 68 -17.64 -1.90 4.54
C VAL A 68 -16.56 -2.92 4.24
N ARG A 69 -16.13 -2.94 2.97
CA ARG A 69 -14.98 -3.73 2.55
C ARG A 69 -13.69 -2.93 2.78
N PHE A 70 -12.61 -3.66 3.04
CA PHE A 70 -11.29 -3.07 3.21
C PHE A 70 -10.48 -3.22 1.91
N ASN A 71 -9.79 -2.17 1.54
CA ASN A 71 -8.82 -2.16 0.46
C ASN A 71 -7.46 -1.78 1.04
N LEU A 72 -6.61 -2.78 1.29
CA LEU A 72 -5.31 -2.63 1.92
C LEU A 72 -4.22 -2.60 0.88
N GLU A 73 -3.43 -1.55 0.88
CA GLU A 73 -2.29 -1.44 -0.03
C GLU A 73 -0.97 -1.61 0.73
N THR A 74 -0.15 -2.55 0.28
CA THR A 74 1.22 -2.69 0.75
C THR A 74 2.11 -1.65 0.06
N LYS A 75 2.53 -0.62 0.80
CA LYS A 75 3.38 0.46 0.32
C LYS A 75 4.85 0.07 0.35
N ILE A 76 5.24 -0.71 -0.64
CA ILE A 76 6.61 -1.16 -0.89
C ILE A 76 6.94 -0.91 -2.36
N THR A 77 8.20 -0.71 -2.70
CA THR A 77 8.68 -0.57 -4.07
C THR A 77 9.88 -1.47 -4.34
N PRO A 78 10.19 -1.80 -5.59
CA PRO A 78 11.38 -2.57 -5.92
C PRO A 78 12.69 -1.93 -5.43
N THR A 79 12.67 -0.62 -5.21
CA THR A 79 13.83 0.19 -4.78
C THR A 79 13.75 0.65 -3.32
N SER A 80 12.81 0.13 -2.53
CA SER A 80 12.63 0.53 -1.12
C SER A 80 13.87 0.24 -0.25
N GLY A 81 14.66 -0.78 -0.62
CA GLY A 81 15.82 -1.19 0.16
C GLY A 81 15.46 -1.40 1.63
N ASP A 82 16.34 -0.94 2.51
CA ASP A 82 16.14 -1.07 3.97
C ASP A 82 15.15 -0.08 4.58
N SER A 83 14.52 0.78 3.79
CA SER A 83 13.51 1.72 4.31
C SER A 83 12.17 1.05 4.63
N VAL A 84 11.95 -0.17 4.16
CA VAL A 84 10.76 -1.01 4.41
C VAL A 84 11.22 -2.43 4.75
N VAL A 85 10.39 -3.20 5.43
CA VAL A 85 10.64 -4.64 5.62
C VAL A 85 10.55 -5.38 4.28
N ASP A 86 11.20 -6.54 4.20
CA ASP A 86 11.12 -7.37 2.99
C ASP A 86 9.66 -7.78 2.67
N PRO A 87 9.37 -8.09 1.40
CA PRO A 87 8.00 -8.41 0.96
C PRO A 87 7.37 -9.56 1.74
N GLU A 88 8.15 -10.56 2.14
CA GLU A 88 7.62 -11.73 2.83
C GLU A 88 7.19 -11.39 4.25
N THR A 89 8.01 -10.68 4.99
CA THR A 89 7.67 -10.18 6.33
C THR A 89 6.48 -9.25 6.27
N PHE A 90 6.42 -8.33 5.29
CA PHE A 90 5.31 -7.38 5.15
C PHE A 90 3.98 -8.12 4.96
N VAL A 91 3.94 -9.08 4.03
CA VAL A 91 2.71 -9.84 3.74
C VAL A 91 2.30 -10.72 4.90
N LYS A 92 3.25 -11.42 5.55
CA LYS A 92 2.94 -12.26 6.72
C LYS A 92 2.27 -11.46 7.84
N VAL A 93 2.80 -10.27 8.14
CA VAL A 93 2.21 -9.39 9.16
C VAL A 93 0.83 -8.90 8.73
N ALA A 94 0.68 -8.41 7.50
CA ALA A 94 -0.62 -7.93 7.01
C ALA A 94 -1.69 -9.03 7.02
N VAL A 95 -1.35 -10.24 6.55
CA VAL A 95 -2.27 -11.40 6.54
C VAL A 95 -2.63 -11.82 7.97
N ALA A 96 -1.67 -11.83 8.89
CA ALA A 96 -1.94 -12.16 10.29
C ALA A 96 -2.96 -11.20 10.92
N GLU A 97 -2.80 -9.89 10.69
CA GLU A 97 -3.73 -8.86 11.19
C GLU A 97 -5.13 -9.00 10.58
N ILE A 98 -5.23 -9.27 9.26
CA ILE A 98 -6.50 -9.49 8.56
C ILE A 98 -7.23 -10.71 9.15
N ARG A 99 -6.52 -11.82 9.34
CA ARG A 99 -7.07 -13.06 9.91
C ARG A 99 -7.48 -12.88 11.36
N ALA A 100 -6.63 -12.23 12.18
CA ALA A 100 -6.94 -11.96 13.59
C ALA A 100 -8.19 -11.09 13.76
N ALA A 101 -8.42 -10.16 12.83
CA ALA A 101 -9.62 -9.33 12.81
C ALA A 101 -10.88 -10.05 12.28
N GLY A 102 -10.74 -11.22 11.63
CA GLY A 102 -11.83 -11.96 11.03
C GLY A 102 -12.47 -11.27 9.82
N VAL A 103 -11.66 -10.56 9.01
CA VAL A 103 -12.16 -9.73 7.88
C VAL A 103 -11.60 -10.16 6.52
N ALA A 104 -11.08 -11.39 6.41
CA ALA A 104 -10.45 -11.89 5.19
C ALA A 104 -11.41 -11.89 3.99
N ASP A 105 -12.67 -12.29 4.21
CA ASP A 105 -13.73 -12.38 3.20
C ASP A 105 -14.17 -11.03 2.62
N ARG A 106 -13.86 -9.94 3.31
CA ARG A 106 -14.19 -8.57 2.89
C ARG A 106 -12.97 -7.67 2.72
N THR A 107 -11.78 -8.25 2.64
CA THR A 107 -10.53 -7.53 2.40
C THR A 107 -9.98 -7.83 1.00
N THR A 108 -9.56 -6.78 0.30
CA THR A 108 -8.72 -6.87 -0.89
C THR A 108 -7.33 -6.37 -0.50
N LEU A 109 -6.29 -7.16 -0.78
CA LEU A 109 -4.90 -6.75 -0.64
C LEU A 109 -4.36 -6.36 -2.01
N GLN A 110 -3.87 -5.12 -2.13
CA GLN A 110 -3.38 -4.59 -3.40
C GLN A 110 -1.96 -4.04 -3.29
N SER A 111 -1.26 -3.96 -4.39
CA SER A 111 0.03 -3.29 -4.49
C SER A 111 0.43 -3.00 -5.93
N PHE A 112 1.23 -1.96 -6.14
CA PHE A 112 2.01 -1.76 -7.36
C PHE A 112 3.19 -2.72 -7.44
N ASP A 113 3.77 -3.11 -6.30
CA ASP A 113 4.80 -4.14 -6.25
C ASP A 113 4.17 -5.53 -6.11
N TRP A 114 4.08 -6.23 -7.23
CA TRP A 114 3.38 -7.50 -7.30
C TRP A 114 4.03 -8.63 -6.48
N ARG A 115 5.27 -8.44 -5.97
CA ARG A 115 5.89 -9.43 -5.09
C ARG A 115 5.03 -9.71 -3.86
N THR A 116 4.42 -8.67 -3.28
CA THR A 116 3.55 -8.82 -2.11
C THR A 116 2.20 -9.43 -2.47
N VAL A 117 1.62 -9.04 -3.61
CA VAL A 117 0.32 -9.56 -4.07
C VAL A 117 0.40 -11.05 -4.39
N VAL A 118 1.42 -11.45 -5.15
CA VAL A 118 1.67 -12.86 -5.53
C VAL A 118 1.93 -13.72 -4.29
N LEU A 119 2.68 -13.19 -3.34
CA LEU A 119 2.95 -13.89 -2.09
C LEU A 119 1.68 -14.02 -1.24
N SER A 120 0.88 -12.95 -1.14
CA SER A 120 -0.41 -12.99 -0.44
C SER A 120 -1.31 -14.07 -1.01
N LYS A 121 -1.44 -14.14 -2.34
CA LYS A 121 -2.25 -15.16 -3.00
C LYS A 121 -1.79 -16.59 -2.69
N ARG A 122 -0.48 -16.77 -2.51
CA ARG A 122 0.10 -18.09 -2.18
C ARG A 122 -0.18 -18.53 -0.73
N ILE A 123 -0.07 -17.60 0.24
CA ILE A 123 -0.17 -17.94 1.68
C ILE A 123 -1.55 -17.71 2.29
N ALA A 124 -2.38 -16.92 1.63
CA ALA A 124 -3.73 -16.54 2.05
C ALA A 124 -4.68 -16.47 0.83
N PRO A 125 -4.94 -17.60 0.15
CA PRO A 125 -5.75 -17.63 -1.07
C PRO A 125 -7.19 -17.15 -0.86
N GLU A 126 -7.66 -17.11 0.36
CA GLU A 126 -8.97 -16.61 0.76
C GLU A 126 -9.08 -15.07 0.69
N ILE A 127 -7.95 -14.36 0.70
CA ILE A 127 -7.93 -12.90 0.58
C ILE A 127 -7.90 -12.54 -0.90
N VAL A 128 -8.86 -11.70 -1.32
CA VAL A 128 -8.89 -11.15 -2.67
C VAL A 128 -7.64 -10.30 -2.92
N THR A 129 -7.03 -10.46 -4.07
CA THR A 129 -5.81 -9.73 -4.44
C THR A 129 -6.01 -8.86 -5.67
N ALA A 130 -5.40 -7.67 -5.67
CA ALA A 130 -5.42 -6.77 -6.81
C ALA A 130 -4.01 -6.33 -7.23
N CYS A 131 -3.67 -6.60 -8.48
CA CYS A 131 -2.46 -6.08 -9.10
C CYS A 131 -2.71 -4.64 -9.57
N LEU A 132 -1.96 -3.68 -9.01
CA LEU A 132 -2.02 -2.29 -9.46
C LEU A 132 -1.01 -2.03 -10.56
N THR A 133 -1.36 -1.14 -11.49
CA THR A 133 -0.44 -0.58 -12.49
C THR A 133 -0.64 0.92 -12.62
N ALA A 134 0.44 1.61 -12.97
CA ALA A 134 0.42 3.03 -13.29
C ALA A 134 1.35 3.29 -14.48
N GLU A 135 0.93 4.19 -15.36
CA GLU A 135 1.62 4.57 -16.57
C GLU A 135 1.69 6.10 -16.69
N PHE A 136 2.35 6.73 -15.69
CA PHE A 136 2.59 8.18 -15.68
C PHE A 136 4.05 8.49 -16.00
N PRO A 137 4.36 9.67 -16.55
CA PRO A 137 5.74 10.05 -16.85
C PRO A 137 6.71 9.92 -15.67
N ASN A 138 6.25 10.18 -14.46
CA ASN A 138 7.06 10.15 -13.25
C ASN A 138 6.84 8.90 -12.37
N PHE A 139 5.91 8.04 -12.73
CA PHE A 139 5.57 6.83 -12.01
C PHE A 139 4.98 5.79 -12.96
N ASP A 140 5.85 4.96 -13.54
CA ASP A 140 5.48 3.91 -14.48
C ASP A 140 5.91 2.55 -13.93
N THR A 141 4.92 1.73 -13.62
CA THR A 141 5.13 0.39 -13.06
C THR A 141 5.07 -0.71 -14.13
N VAL A 142 4.81 -0.33 -15.37
CA VAL A 142 4.71 -1.25 -16.52
C VAL A 142 5.97 -1.25 -17.36
N LYS A 143 6.66 -0.10 -17.39
CA LYS A 143 7.85 0.12 -18.23
C LYS A 143 8.93 -0.91 -17.92
N PRO A 144 9.41 -1.63 -18.94
CA PRO A 144 10.52 -2.55 -18.79
C PRO A 144 11.84 -1.82 -18.49
N ASP A 145 12.68 -2.46 -17.69
CA ASP A 145 14.09 -2.08 -17.51
C ASP A 145 14.98 -2.71 -18.60
N GLY A 146 16.31 -2.63 -18.42
CA GLY A 146 17.30 -3.22 -19.35
C GLY A 146 17.22 -4.75 -19.49
N SER A 147 16.46 -5.44 -18.62
CA SER A 147 16.20 -6.89 -18.74
C SER A 147 14.97 -7.22 -19.59
N GLY A 148 14.26 -6.22 -20.08
CA GLY A 148 12.98 -6.37 -20.78
C GLY A 148 11.78 -6.64 -19.86
N ARG A 149 11.93 -6.50 -18.54
CA ARG A 149 10.90 -6.76 -17.52
C ARG A 149 10.73 -5.55 -16.63
N SER A 150 9.51 -5.34 -16.15
CA SER A 150 9.32 -4.34 -15.11
C SER A 150 9.72 -4.92 -13.74
N PRO A 151 10.51 -4.19 -12.94
CA PRO A 151 10.86 -4.61 -11.58
C PRO A 151 9.63 -4.71 -10.65
N TRP A 152 8.52 -4.03 -10.98
CA TRP A 152 7.28 -4.04 -10.22
C TRP A 152 6.46 -5.31 -10.38
N GLN A 153 6.66 -6.06 -11.46
CA GLN A 153 5.84 -7.20 -11.87
C GLN A 153 6.35 -8.56 -11.36
N ALA A 154 7.08 -8.56 -10.25
CA ALA A 154 7.61 -9.77 -9.59
C ALA A 154 8.43 -10.68 -10.55
N GLY A 155 9.28 -10.05 -11.39
CA GLY A 155 10.17 -10.75 -12.32
C GLY A 155 9.48 -11.41 -13.53
N ARG A 156 8.20 -11.12 -13.75
CA ARG A 156 7.47 -11.69 -14.91
C ARG A 156 7.94 -11.11 -16.21
N ASP A 157 7.90 -11.95 -17.24
CA ASP A 157 8.33 -11.61 -18.61
C ASP A 157 7.09 -11.33 -19.46
N PRO A 158 6.85 -10.06 -19.87
CA PRO A 158 5.69 -9.72 -20.69
C PRO A 158 5.67 -10.43 -22.04
N ALA A 159 6.86 -10.73 -22.63
CA ALA A 159 6.95 -11.40 -23.92
C ALA A 159 6.32 -12.79 -23.89
N ARG A 160 6.44 -13.51 -22.77
CA ARG A 160 5.80 -14.83 -22.59
C ARG A 160 4.28 -14.77 -22.51
N HIS A 161 3.71 -13.57 -22.43
CA HIS A 161 2.29 -13.32 -22.34
C HIS A 161 1.78 -12.46 -23.50
N GLY A 162 2.55 -12.45 -24.62
CA GLY A 162 2.22 -11.70 -25.85
C GLY A 162 2.22 -10.18 -25.63
N ASN A 163 3.04 -9.68 -24.71
CA ASN A 163 3.12 -8.29 -24.28
C ASN A 163 1.76 -7.71 -23.83
N SER A 164 0.88 -8.57 -23.35
CA SER A 164 -0.46 -8.21 -22.90
C SER A 164 -0.48 -8.09 -21.37
N LEU A 165 -0.71 -6.88 -20.86
CA LEU A 165 -0.80 -6.62 -19.44
C LEU A 165 -1.94 -7.40 -18.75
N PRO A 166 -3.17 -7.49 -19.30
CA PRO A 166 -4.21 -8.34 -18.73
C PRO A 166 -3.81 -9.82 -18.62
N ARG A 167 -3.11 -10.35 -19.62
CA ARG A 167 -2.61 -11.74 -19.57
C ARG A 167 -1.52 -11.90 -18.51
N LEU A 168 -0.67 -10.90 -18.35
CA LEU A 168 0.38 -10.90 -17.32
C LEU A 168 -0.20 -10.86 -15.91
N VAL A 169 -1.23 -10.03 -15.68
CA VAL A 169 -1.98 -9.95 -14.41
C VAL A 169 -2.64 -11.29 -14.09
N LYS A 170 -3.30 -11.91 -15.07
CA LYS A 170 -3.89 -13.23 -14.92
C LYS A 170 -2.83 -14.30 -14.57
N ALA A 171 -1.69 -14.27 -15.24
CA ALA A 171 -0.57 -15.19 -14.96
C ALA A 171 0.10 -14.90 -13.60
N ALA A 172 -0.05 -13.69 -13.06
CA ALA A 172 0.35 -13.36 -11.70
C ALA A 172 -0.55 -14.00 -10.64
N GLY A 173 -1.74 -14.45 -11.03
CA GLY A 173 -2.72 -15.02 -10.12
C GLY A 173 -3.54 -13.97 -9.36
N CYS A 174 -3.48 -12.69 -9.77
CA CYS A 174 -4.30 -11.66 -9.17
C CYS A 174 -5.78 -11.87 -9.51
N ASP A 175 -6.65 -11.70 -8.52
CA ASP A 175 -8.10 -11.80 -8.72
C ASP A 175 -8.63 -10.56 -9.45
N GLN A 176 -7.98 -9.43 -9.28
CA GLN A 176 -8.35 -8.15 -9.85
C GLN A 176 -7.14 -7.44 -10.47
N TRP A 177 -7.41 -6.60 -11.44
CA TRP A 177 -6.47 -5.63 -11.97
C TRP A 177 -7.05 -4.22 -11.81
N SER A 178 -6.28 -3.34 -11.19
CA SER A 178 -6.63 -1.93 -11.03
C SER A 178 -5.57 -1.08 -11.72
N ALA A 179 -5.91 -0.58 -12.88
CA ALA A 179 -5.06 0.33 -13.63
C ALA A 179 -5.27 1.77 -13.15
N ASN A 180 -4.19 2.46 -12.83
CA ASN A 180 -4.20 3.91 -12.68
C ASN A 180 -3.88 4.50 -14.06
N ALA A 181 -4.90 4.69 -14.86
CA ALA A 181 -4.77 5.35 -16.16
C ALA A 181 -4.81 6.86 -15.93
N GLY A 182 -3.75 7.56 -16.34
CA GLY A 182 -3.78 9.00 -16.45
C GLY A 182 -4.85 9.40 -17.48
N SER A 183 -5.71 10.31 -17.09
CA SER A 183 -6.63 11.01 -18.00
C SER A 183 -5.84 12.00 -18.85
#